data_c9839bd6d8678d683fe581e02060899a
#
_entry.id   c9839bd6d8678d683fe581e02060899a
#
_cell.length_a   1.000
_cell.length_b   1.000
_cell.length_c   1.000
_cell.angle_alpha   90.00
_cell.angle_beta   90.00
_cell.angle_gamma   90.00
#
_symmetry.space_group_name_H-M   'P 1'
#
loop_
_entity.id
_entity.type
_entity.pdbx_description
1 polymer ?
#
loop_
_entity_poly.entity_id
_entity_poly.type
_entity_poly.pdbx_seq_one_letter_code
_entity_poly.pdbx_strand_id
1 'polypeptide(L)'
;MPEKKVRTVVHNGRRRSTGEAYSPKHNSRSGGIGDHVLANPERKNIYITLDFDGNPTMHEQVDFEKHEREFYELFRPSLEAQNERYRKKGNKDRILTMDEYREARPPEETILQVGNKDFEVLPEITRIAVAKWIDQMRAKYGSRYKIVDVAIHYDEPGTGGGICADGSTSKNTSGHAHVRAVWCAEGKDGWVVSESKALAQLGVTYDDSRARSRYNNPKITFTQEARELFNQLVEEQNVAVETVPARPGKRTMTKEEYITEQLREHQSELRDKVEKLSNECLEIQTEAALVAQRRDELTEEVTVLAEKKSFLETTLRGLEKTVEQLKKIVLPIQKFFTRLASIKIGKGRSALDELMLSSEVTPAYDALKELDKAEERS
;
A
#
# COMPACT_ATOMS: atom_id res chain seq x y z
N MET A 1 19.62 -17.38 12.28
CA MET A 1 18.92 -16.10 12.32
C MET A 1 17.44 -16.43 12.51
N PRO A 2 16.62 -15.68 13.27
CA PRO A 2 15.20 -15.94 13.34
C PRO A 2 14.62 -15.85 11.92
N GLU A 3 13.76 -16.78 11.58
CA GLU A 3 13.07 -16.83 10.30
C GLU A 3 12.24 -15.56 10.13
N LYS A 4 12.45 -14.84 9.04
CA LYS A 4 11.77 -13.57 8.77
C LYS A 4 10.33 -13.85 8.40
N LYS A 5 9.39 -13.46 9.25
CA LYS A 5 7.95 -13.66 9.04
C LYS A 5 7.36 -12.57 8.15
N VAL A 6 6.44 -12.94 7.31
CA VAL A 6 5.75 -12.07 6.34
C VAL A 6 4.34 -11.79 6.82
N ARG A 7 3.87 -10.57 6.61
CA ARG A 7 2.47 -10.22 6.83
C ARG A 7 1.63 -10.56 5.61
N THR A 8 0.43 -11.03 5.86
CA THR A 8 -0.62 -11.15 4.86
C THR A 8 -1.69 -10.09 5.10
N VAL A 9 -2.31 -9.62 4.03
CA VAL A 9 -3.50 -8.78 4.10
C VAL A 9 -4.66 -9.57 3.50
N VAL A 10 -5.72 -9.73 4.28
CA VAL A 10 -7.02 -10.19 3.81
C VAL A 10 -8.03 -9.16 4.29
N HIS A 11 -8.38 -8.25 3.41
CA HIS A 11 -9.38 -7.22 3.67
C HIS A 11 -10.61 -7.49 2.83
N ASN A 12 -11.77 -7.55 3.49
CA ASN A 12 -13.03 -7.87 2.85
C ASN A 12 -14.06 -6.79 3.18
N GLY A 13 -14.76 -6.29 2.16
CA GLY A 13 -15.79 -5.28 2.33
C GLY A 13 -16.53 -4.94 1.04
N ARG A 14 -17.66 -4.25 1.17
CA ARG A 14 -18.44 -3.75 0.03
C ARG A 14 -18.14 -2.30 -0.32
N ARG A 15 -17.69 -1.56 0.66
CA ARG A 15 -17.45 -0.12 0.54
C ARG A 15 -16.18 0.26 1.28
N ARG A 16 -15.51 1.27 0.77
CA ARG A 16 -14.38 1.93 1.43
C ARG A 16 -14.86 2.62 2.71
N SER A 17 -13.94 3.01 3.56
CA SER A 17 -14.22 3.81 4.77
C SER A 17 -14.92 5.15 4.46
N THR A 18 -14.78 5.66 3.23
CA THR A 18 -15.47 6.83 2.70
C THR A 18 -16.95 6.59 2.39
N GLY A 19 -17.44 5.35 2.45
CA GLY A 19 -18.80 4.96 2.05
C GLY A 19 -18.94 4.64 0.56
N GLU A 20 -17.94 4.90 -0.26
CA GLU A 20 -17.93 4.59 -1.69
C GLU A 20 -17.74 3.09 -1.94
N ALA A 21 -18.41 2.55 -2.97
CA ALA A 21 -18.15 1.20 -3.44
C ALA A 21 -16.74 1.10 -4.04
N TYR A 22 -16.15 -0.09 -4.00
CA TYR A 22 -14.89 -0.34 -4.71
C TYR A 22 -15.10 -0.20 -6.22
N SER A 23 -14.15 0.45 -6.88
CA SER A 23 -14.30 0.81 -8.28
C SER A 23 -13.83 -0.32 -9.21
N PRO A 24 -14.72 -0.92 -10.01
CA PRO A 24 -14.32 -1.89 -11.03
C PRO A 24 -13.37 -1.31 -12.07
N LYS A 25 -13.48 0.00 -12.36
CA LYS A 25 -12.59 0.72 -13.27
C LYS A 25 -11.15 0.81 -12.75
N HIS A 26 -11.00 0.99 -11.42
CA HIS A 26 -9.68 0.94 -10.80
C HIS A 26 -9.05 -0.44 -10.94
N ASN A 27 -9.81 -1.50 -10.68
CA ASN A 27 -9.31 -2.86 -10.75
C ASN A 27 -8.97 -3.28 -12.17
N SER A 28 -9.74 -2.88 -13.18
CA SER A 28 -9.47 -3.17 -14.59
C SER A 28 -8.52 -2.20 -15.27
N ARG A 29 -8.07 -1.12 -14.57
CA ARG A 29 -7.31 0.00 -15.17
C ARG A 29 -8.02 0.71 -16.32
N SER A 30 -9.32 0.49 -16.51
CA SER A 30 -10.10 1.14 -17.58
C SER A 30 -10.43 2.60 -17.31
N GLY A 31 -10.32 3.06 -16.06
CA GLY A 31 -10.53 4.45 -15.63
C GLY A 31 -9.31 5.37 -15.79
N GLY A 32 -8.24 4.88 -16.40
CA GLY A 32 -6.95 5.56 -16.47
C GLY A 32 -5.96 5.09 -15.40
N ILE A 33 -4.69 5.36 -15.63
CA ILE A 33 -3.60 5.03 -14.71
C ILE A 33 -3.54 6.13 -13.66
N GLY A 34 -3.77 5.79 -12.40
CA GLY A 34 -3.58 6.73 -11.28
C GLY A 34 -2.10 7.03 -11.04
N ASP A 35 -1.81 8.18 -10.41
CA ASP A 35 -0.42 8.63 -10.14
C ASP A 35 0.41 7.64 -9.30
N HIS A 36 -0.24 6.66 -8.67
CA HIS A 36 0.37 5.61 -7.87
C HIS A 36 0.65 4.31 -8.64
N VAL A 37 0.41 4.31 -9.95
CA VAL A 37 0.57 3.13 -10.82
C VAL A 37 1.80 3.31 -11.71
N LEU A 38 2.64 2.28 -11.80
CA LEU A 38 3.82 2.31 -12.66
C LEU A 38 3.41 2.25 -14.14
N ALA A 39 3.93 3.18 -14.94
CA ALA A 39 3.62 3.23 -16.37
C ALA A 39 4.18 2.01 -17.15
N ASN A 40 5.28 1.42 -16.69
CA ASN A 40 5.92 0.26 -17.30
C ASN A 40 6.30 -0.74 -16.21
N PRO A 41 5.36 -1.52 -15.67
CA PRO A 41 5.67 -2.56 -14.69
C PRO A 41 6.47 -3.68 -15.36
N GLU A 42 7.40 -4.28 -14.61
CA GLU A 42 8.16 -5.45 -15.08
C GLU A 42 7.24 -6.65 -15.37
N ARG A 43 6.06 -6.68 -14.75
CA ARG A 43 5.07 -7.74 -14.91
C ARG A 43 3.72 -7.15 -15.30
N LYS A 44 3.06 -7.84 -16.23
CA LYS A 44 1.69 -7.50 -16.63
C LYS A 44 0.70 -7.89 -15.53
N ASN A 45 -0.30 -7.06 -15.32
CA ASN A 45 -1.46 -7.39 -14.51
C ASN A 45 -2.21 -8.58 -15.09
N ILE A 46 -2.92 -9.32 -14.24
CA ILE A 46 -3.76 -10.45 -14.64
C ILE A 46 -5.21 -10.06 -14.38
N TYR A 47 -6.06 -10.23 -15.39
CA TYR A 47 -7.49 -9.96 -15.30
C TYR A 47 -8.28 -11.23 -15.65
N ILE A 48 -9.22 -11.60 -14.79
CA ILE A 48 -10.06 -12.79 -14.95
C ILE A 48 -11.51 -12.38 -14.67
N THR A 49 -12.43 -12.76 -15.53
CA THR A 49 -13.86 -12.74 -15.25
C THR A 49 -14.36 -14.15 -15.02
N LEU A 50 -15.40 -14.29 -14.21
CA LEU A 50 -16.06 -15.57 -13.99
C LEU A 50 -17.55 -15.44 -14.35
N ASP A 51 -18.09 -16.41 -15.04
CA ASP A 51 -19.54 -16.50 -15.23
C ASP A 51 -20.24 -16.97 -13.94
N PHE A 52 -21.58 -17.06 -13.97
CA PHE A 52 -22.35 -17.47 -12.79
C PHE A 52 -22.04 -18.91 -12.33
N ASP A 53 -21.65 -19.78 -13.25
CA ASP A 53 -21.25 -21.16 -12.95
C ASP A 53 -19.81 -21.23 -12.44
N GLY A 54 -19.11 -20.11 -12.53
CA GLY A 54 -17.75 -19.93 -12.05
C GLY A 54 -16.67 -20.32 -13.07
N ASN A 55 -17.00 -20.42 -14.37
CA ASN A 55 -16.01 -20.67 -15.40
C ASN A 55 -15.15 -19.41 -15.62
N PRO A 56 -13.82 -19.50 -15.50
CA PRO A 56 -12.96 -18.34 -15.64
C PRO A 56 -12.65 -18.04 -17.11
N THR A 57 -12.56 -16.75 -17.42
CA THR A 57 -12.02 -16.25 -18.69
C THR A 57 -10.91 -15.24 -18.38
N MET A 58 -9.73 -15.47 -18.97
CA MET A 58 -8.59 -14.55 -18.83
C MET A 58 -8.65 -13.48 -19.93
N HIS A 59 -8.21 -12.27 -19.58
CA HIS A 59 -8.20 -11.11 -20.47
C HIS A 59 -6.86 -10.38 -20.41
N GLU A 60 -6.44 -9.81 -21.55
CA GLU A 60 -5.34 -8.83 -21.56
C GLU A 60 -5.84 -7.43 -21.13
N GLN A 61 -7.06 -7.11 -21.50
CA GLN A 61 -7.79 -5.91 -21.12
C GLN A 61 -9.26 -6.28 -20.90
N VAL A 62 -9.91 -5.67 -19.92
CA VAL A 62 -11.28 -5.99 -19.55
C VAL A 62 -12.01 -4.75 -19.04
N ASP A 63 -13.30 -4.68 -19.30
CA ASP A 63 -14.23 -3.76 -18.65
C ASP A 63 -15.02 -4.52 -17.57
N PHE A 64 -14.52 -4.49 -16.34
CA PHE A 64 -15.19 -5.14 -15.21
C PHE A 64 -16.54 -4.51 -14.88
N GLU A 65 -16.75 -3.22 -15.19
CA GLU A 65 -18.05 -2.59 -14.98
C GLU A 65 -19.10 -3.16 -15.93
N LYS A 66 -18.73 -3.37 -17.19
CA LYS A 66 -19.60 -4.02 -18.18
C LYS A 66 -19.91 -5.46 -17.76
N HIS A 67 -18.89 -6.23 -17.39
CA HIS A 67 -19.07 -7.61 -16.94
C HIS A 67 -19.96 -7.70 -15.70
N GLU A 68 -19.79 -6.81 -14.74
CA GLU A 68 -20.64 -6.72 -13.55
C GLU A 68 -22.10 -6.46 -13.93
N ARG A 69 -22.39 -5.53 -14.86
CA ARG A 69 -23.75 -5.28 -15.33
C ARG A 69 -24.38 -6.53 -15.94
N GLU A 70 -23.64 -7.23 -16.81
CA GLU A 70 -24.08 -8.47 -17.42
C GLU A 70 -24.36 -9.55 -16.36
N PHE A 71 -23.48 -9.66 -15.36
CA PHE A 71 -23.67 -10.59 -14.25
C PHE A 71 -24.95 -10.29 -13.45
N TYR A 72 -25.27 -9.01 -13.21
CA TYR A 72 -26.45 -8.61 -12.46
C TYR A 72 -27.77 -8.87 -13.19
N GLU A 73 -27.77 -9.06 -14.50
CA GLU A 73 -28.98 -9.43 -15.25
C GLU A 73 -29.62 -10.74 -14.76
N LEU A 74 -28.87 -11.61 -14.12
CA LEU A 74 -29.36 -12.83 -13.49
C LEU A 74 -30.36 -12.57 -12.35
N PHE A 75 -30.33 -11.39 -11.77
CA PHE A 75 -31.26 -11.01 -10.69
C PHE A 75 -32.51 -10.30 -11.18
N ARG A 76 -32.61 -10.02 -12.50
CA ARG A 76 -33.76 -9.33 -13.12
C ARG A 76 -35.11 -9.96 -12.80
N PRO A 77 -35.30 -11.29 -12.90
CA PRO A 77 -36.60 -11.89 -12.59
C PRO A 77 -37.07 -11.62 -11.16
N SER A 78 -36.17 -11.72 -10.19
CA SER A 78 -36.51 -11.47 -8.79
C SER A 78 -36.78 -9.99 -8.52
N LEU A 79 -36.02 -9.10 -9.16
CA LEU A 79 -36.23 -7.65 -9.03
C LEU A 79 -37.58 -7.24 -9.62
N GLU A 80 -37.91 -7.74 -10.81
CA GLU A 80 -39.22 -7.46 -11.44
C GLU A 80 -40.38 -7.96 -10.61
N ALA A 81 -40.29 -9.18 -10.09
CA ALA A 81 -41.29 -9.73 -9.18
C ALA A 81 -41.40 -8.91 -7.89
N GLN A 82 -40.30 -8.41 -7.34
CA GLN A 82 -40.30 -7.50 -6.21
C GLN A 82 -40.94 -6.17 -6.54
N ASN A 83 -40.58 -5.56 -7.65
CA ASN A 83 -41.14 -4.30 -8.13
C ASN A 83 -42.64 -4.39 -8.37
N GLU A 84 -43.13 -5.50 -8.94
CA GLU A 84 -44.56 -5.74 -9.13
C GLU A 84 -45.31 -5.83 -7.79
N ARG A 85 -44.74 -6.49 -6.78
CA ARG A 85 -45.31 -6.50 -5.41
C ARG A 85 -45.38 -5.10 -4.81
N TYR A 86 -44.39 -4.24 -5.06
CA TYR A 86 -44.41 -2.86 -4.60
C TYR A 86 -45.42 -2.00 -5.35
N ARG A 87 -45.59 -2.19 -6.68
CA ARG A 87 -46.65 -1.54 -7.45
C ARG A 87 -48.04 -1.87 -6.90
N LYS A 88 -48.30 -3.16 -6.65
CA LYS A 88 -49.60 -3.64 -6.07
C LYS A 88 -49.86 -3.08 -4.70
N LYS A 89 -48.84 -2.79 -3.90
CA LYS A 89 -48.95 -2.20 -2.57
C LYS A 89 -48.93 -0.67 -2.56
N GLY A 90 -48.77 -0.03 -3.70
CA GLY A 90 -48.65 1.44 -3.81
C GLY A 90 -47.31 2.01 -3.35
N ASN A 91 -46.30 1.17 -3.04
CA ASN A 91 -44.98 1.60 -2.56
C ASN A 91 -44.07 1.96 -3.74
N LYS A 92 -44.40 3.02 -4.47
CA LYS A 92 -43.68 3.43 -5.69
C LYS A 92 -42.22 3.85 -5.42
N ASP A 93 -41.96 4.39 -4.26
CA ASP A 93 -40.64 4.82 -3.75
C ASP A 93 -39.64 3.66 -3.56
N ARG A 94 -40.13 2.42 -3.56
CA ARG A 94 -39.31 1.19 -3.39
C ARG A 94 -39.06 0.43 -4.69
N ILE A 95 -39.57 0.92 -5.80
CA ILE A 95 -39.32 0.34 -7.12
C ILE A 95 -37.90 0.73 -7.54
N LEU A 96 -37.10 -0.25 -7.91
CA LEU A 96 -35.71 -0.05 -8.32
C LEU A 96 -35.52 -0.43 -9.79
N THR A 97 -34.72 0.33 -10.49
CA THR A 97 -34.08 -0.09 -11.73
C THR A 97 -32.99 -1.13 -11.45
N MET A 98 -32.45 -1.78 -12.48
CA MET A 98 -31.36 -2.73 -12.30
C MET A 98 -30.07 -2.02 -11.83
N ASP A 99 -29.80 -0.81 -12.31
CA ASP A 99 -28.65 -0.03 -11.88
C ASP A 99 -28.76 0.38 -10.40
N GLU A 100 -29.90 0.87 -9.97
CA GLU A 100 -30.16 1.18 -8.55
C GLU A 100 -30.06 -0.08 -7.67
N TYR A 101 -30.54 -1.23 -8.18
CA TYR A 101 -30.42 -2.50 -7.45
C TYR A 101 -28.96 -2.91 -7.27
N ARG A 102 -28.13 -2.77 -8.31
CA ARG A 102 -26.69 -3.04 -8.33
C ARG A 102 -25.95 -2.08 -7.40
N GLU A 103 -26.19 -0.78 -7.49
CA GLU A 103 -25.56 0.25 -6.65
C GLU A 103 -25.88 0.08 -5.16
N ALA A 104 -27.13 -0.33 -4.86
CA ALA A 104 -27.53 -0.63 -3.48
C ALA A 104 -26.88 -1.89 -2.91
N ARG A 105 -26.42 -2.81 -3.76
CA ARG A 105 -25.87 -4.11 -3.41
C ARG A 105 -24.61 -4.43 -4.22
N PRO A 106 -23.57 -3.58 -4.15
CA PRO A 106 -22.37 -3.79 -4.94
C PRO A 106 -21.68 -5.10 -4.56
N PRO A 107 -20.86 -5.65 -5.45
CA PRO A 107 -19.99 -6.78 -5.13
C PRO A 107 -19.14 -6.47 -3.90
N GLU A 108 -18.86 -7.50 -3.14
CA GLU A 108 -17.89 -7.46 -2.06
C GLU A 108 -16.50 -7.65 -2.65
N GLU A 109 -15.55 -6.84 -2.23
CA GLU A 109 -14.16 -6.97 -2.63
C GLU A 109 -13.33 -7.57 -1.51
N THR A 110 -12.54 -8.58 -1.85
CA THR A 110 -11.51 -9.13 -0.98
C THR A 110 -10.15 -8.77 -1.56
N ILE A 111 -9.36 -8.03 -0.81
CA ILE A 111 -7.96 -7.73 -1.16
C ILE A 111 -7.09 -8.80 -0.52
N LEU A 112 -6.29 -9.49 -1.33
CA LEU A 112 -5.34 -10.51 -0.91
C LEU A 112 -3.93 -10.07 -1.25
N GLN A 113 -3.07 -9.94 -0.24
CA GLN A 113 -1.68 -9.52 -0.42
C GLN A 113 -0.75 -10.30 0.49
N VAL A 114 0.44 -10.62 -0.02
CA VAL A 114 1.54 -11.23 0.73
C VAL A 114 2.73 -10.28 0.71
N GLY A 115 3.32 -10.05 1.87
CA GLY A 115 4.45 -9.13 2.03
C GLY A 115 4.05 -7.79 2.63
N ASN A 116 5.06 -7.03 2.97
CA ASN A 116 4.95 -5.66 3.47
C ASN A 116 6.06 -4.81 2.83
N LYS A 117 6.12 -3.51 3.18
CA LYS A 117 7.12 -2.56 2.67
C LYS A 117 8.58 -2.99 2.92
N ASP A 118 8.81 -3.83 3.92
CA ASP A 118 10.15 -4.20 4.39
C ASP A 118 10.56 -5.61 3.94
N PHE A 119 9.60 -6.40 3.42
CA PHE A 119 9.87 -7.75 2.97
C PHE A 119 9.00 -8.12 1.77
N GLU A 120 9.66 -8.28 0.65
CA GLU A 120 9.02 -8.69 -0.58
C GLU A 120 9.03 -10.19 -0.72
N VAL A 121 7.92 -10.67 -1.21
CA VAL A 121 7.72 -12.06 -1.57
C VAL A 121 7.71 -12.13 -3.09
N LEU A 122 8.27 -13.21 -3.65
CA LEU A 122 8.19 -13.44 -5.07
C LEU A 122 6.73 -13.37 -5.54
N PRO A 123 6.43 -12.59 -6.59
CA PRO A 123 5.06 -12.41 -7.10
C PRO A 123 4.32 -13.70 -7.41
N GLU A 124 5.05 -14.77 -7.75
CA GLU A 124 4.52 -16.11 -7.96
C GLU A 124 3.86 -16.69 -6.72
N ILE A 125 4.40 -16.43 -5.54
CA ILE A 125 3.83 -16.89 -4.26
C ILE A 125 2.44 -16.29 -4.06
N THR A 126 2.30 -14.98 -4.26
CA THR A 126 0.99 -14.30 -4.19
C THR A 126 0.04 -14.89 -5.23
N ARG A 127 0.48 -15.04 -6.48
CA ARG A 127 -0.35 -15.59 -7.55
C ARG A 127 -0.85 -17.01 -7.26
N ILE A 128 0.04 -17.89 -6.79
CA ILE A 128 -0.30 -19.28 -6.46
C ILE A 128 -1.26 -19.32 -5.26
N ALA A 129 -0.96 -18.55 -4.20
CA ALA A 129 -1.82 -18.50 -3.02
C ALA A 129 -3.23 -17.96 -3.36
N VAL A 130 -3.31 -16.90 -4.19
CA VAL A 130 -4.58 -16.33 -4.67
C VAL A 130 -5.36 -17.35 -5.51
N ALA A 131 -4.73 -18.03 -6.46
CA ALA A 131 -5.40 -19.02 -7.31
C ALA A 131 -5.98 -20.17 -6.46
N LYS A 132 -5.18 -20.75 -5.56
CA LYS A 132 -5.63 -21.79 -4.64
C LYS A 132 -6.73 -21.31 -3.70
N TRP A 133 -6.64 -20.06 -3.22
CA TRP A 133 -7.66 -19.46 -2.37
C TRP A 133 -8.99 -19.35 -3.11
N ILE A 134 -8.98 -18.86 -4.35
CA ILE A 134 -10.17 -18.79 -5.21
C ILE A 134 -10.80 -20.17 -5.37
N ASP A 135 -10.01 -21.19 -5.70
CA ASP A 135 -10.50 -22.55 -5.91
C ASP A 135 -11.13 -23.14 -4.63
N GLN A 136 -10.49 -22.95 -3.47
CA GLN A 136 -11.02 -23.47 -2.20
C GLN A 136 -12.26 -22.68 -1.72
N MET A 137 -12.27 -21.36 -1.90
CA MET A 137 -13.45 -20.53 -1.58
C MET A 137 -14.63 -20.91 -2.50
N ARG A 138 -14.37 -21.18 -3.77
CA ARG A 138 -15.40 -21.66 -4.71
C ARG A 138 -15.90 -23.06 -4.32
N ALA A 139 -15.02 -23.96 -3.96
CA ALA A 139 -15.41 -25.31 -3.53
C ALA A 139 -16.30 -25.27 -2.28
N LYS A 140 -15.97 -24.41 -1.30
CA LYS A 140 -16.70 -24.32 -0.03
C LYS A 140 -17.97 -23.46 -0.12
N TYR A 141 -17.89 -22.30 -0.77
CA TYR A 141 -18.93 -21.27 -0.73
C TYR A 141 -19.53 -20.94 -2.09
N GLY A 142 -18.99 -21.47 -3.19
CA GLY A 142 -19.32 -21.07 -4.57
C GLY A 142 -20.77 -21.27 -4.98
N SER A 143 -21.54 -22.09 -4.26
CA SER A 143 -22.98 -22.18 -4.48
C SER A 143 -23.72 -20.86 -4.15
N ARG A 144 -23.15 -20.02 -3.25
CA ARG A 144 -23.75 -18.76 -2.79
C ARG A 144 -22.81 -17.54 -2.83
N TYR A 145 -21.50 -17.76 -2.82
CA TYR A 145 -20.47 -16.72 -2.95
C TYR A 145 -19.91 -16.78 -4.36
N LYS A 146 -20.48 -15.98 -5.26
CA LYS A 146 -20.14 -15.99 -6.68
C LYS A 146 -19.06 -14.95 -6.95
N ILE A 147 -17.84 -15.42 -7.26
CA ILE A 147 -16.77 -14.53 -7.70
C ILE A 147 -17.13 -14.04 -9.11
N VAL A 148 -17.12 -12.73 -9.28
CA VAL A 148 -17.45 -12.05 -10.54
C VAL A 148 -16.20 -11.79 -11.35
N ASP A 149 -15.18 -11.23 -10.70
CA ASP A 149 -13.91 -10.94 -11.33
C ASP A 149 -12.75 -10.91 -10.35
N VAL A 150 -11.56 -11.01 -10.92
CA VAL A 150 -10.28 -10.99 -10.21
C VAL A 150 -9.30 -10.12 -10.99
N ALA A 151 -8.64 -9.20 -10.30
CA ALA A 151 -7.46 -8.50 -10.81
C ALA A 151 -6.26 -8.82 -9.92
N ILE A 152 -5.13 -9.20 -10.51
CA ILE A 152 -3.85 -9.29 -9.79
C ILE A 152 -2.97 -8.17 -10.34
N HIS A 153 -2.65 -7.21 -9.49
CA HIS A 153 -1.87 -6.05 -9.85
C HIS A 153 -0.40 -6.26 -9.49
N TYR A 154 0.46 -5.93 -10.44
CA TYR A 154 1.91 -5.89 -10.29
C TYR A 154 2.47 -4.51 -10.62
N ASP A 155 1.61 -3.53 -10.87
CA ASP A 155 1.93 -2.19 -11.30
C ASP A 155 1.83 -1.14 -10.18
N GLU A 156 1.50 -1.55 -8.96
CA GLU A 156 1.48 -0.65 -7.82
C GLU A 156 2.73 -0.84 -6.97
N PRO A 157 3.55 0.22 -6.77
CA PRO A 157 4.62 0.16 -5.79
C PRO A 157 4.01 -0.14 -4.42
N GLY A 158 4.66 -1.01 -3.67
CA GLY A 158 4.17 -1.61 -2.42
C GLY A 158 3.32 -0.65 -1.58
N THR A 159 2.30 -1.14 -0.92
CA THR A 159 1.17 -0.41 -0.29
C THR A 159 1.53 0.78 0.61
N GLY A 160 2.81 1.09 0.76
CA GLY A 160 3.27 2.25 1.51
C GLY A 160 3.38 3.52 0.68
N GLY A 161 3.33 3.46 -0.67
CA GLY A 161 3.71 4.65 -1.48
C GLY A 161 5.04 5.20 -0.98
N GLY A 162 5.89 4.32 -0.45
CA GLY A 162 7.01 4.72 0.34
C GLY A 162 8.12 5.22 -0.55
N ILE A 163 8.45 6.46 -0.38
CA ILE A 163 9.82 6.89 -0.58
C ILE A 163 10.64 6.02 0.36
N CYS A 164 11.48 5.14 -0.19
CA CYS A 164 12.45 4.39 0.61
C CYS A 164 13.32 5.38 1.39
N ALA A 165 13.96 4.93 2.47
CA ALA A 165 14.83 5.78 3.27
C ALA A 165 15.96 6.47 2.46
N ASP A 166 16.25 5.95 1.28
CA ASP A 166 17.22 6.49 0.29
C ASP A 166 16.57 7.48 -0.72
N GLY A 167 15.29 7.79 -0.57
CA GLY A 167 14.56 8.67 -1.49
C GLY A 167 14.14 7.99 -2.79
N SER A 168 14.45 6.71 -3.00
CA SER A 168 13.97 5.93 -4.13
C SER A 168 12.52 5.52 -3.92
N THR A 169 11.71 5.55 -4.97
CA THR A 169 10.42 4.84 -4.96
C THR A 169 10.72 3.35 -5.06
N SER A 170 10.19 2.55 -4.14
CA SER A 170 10.30 1.09 -4.23
C SER A 170 9.78 0.65 -5.61
N LYS A 171 10.67 0.13 -6.44
CA LYS A 171 10.31 -0.44 -7.75
C LYS A 171 9.64 -1.80 -7.60
N ASN A 172 9.64 -2.33 -6.42
CA ASN A 172 9.24 -3.67 -6.14
C ASN A 172 7.76 -3.65 -5.73
N THR A 173 6.96 -4.30 -6.51
CA THR A 173 5.53 -4.45 -6.29
C THR A 173 5.30 -5.79 -5.63
N SER A 174 4.92 -5.80 -4.36
CA SER A 174 4.30 -6.99 -3.81
C SER A 174 2.96 -7.15 -4.53
N GLY A 175 2.86 -8.12 -5.44
CA GLY A 175 1.61 -8.38 -6.14
C GLY A 175 0.45 -8.50 -5.14
N HIS A 176 -0.68 -7.86 -5.43
CA HIS A 176 -1.91 -8.00 -4.66
C HIS A 176 -3.08 -8.30 -5.58
N ALA A 177 -4.07 -8.99 -5.03
CA ALA A 177 -5.25 -9.35 -5.78
C ALA A 177 -6.49 -8.66 -5.23
N HIS A 178 -7.34 -8.20 -6.14
CA HIS A 178 -8.71 -7.77 -5.90
C HIS A 178 -9.64 -8.87 -6.39
N VAL A 179 -10.35 -9.51 -5.48
CA VAL A 179 -11.34 -10.53 -5.79
C VAL A 179 -12.71 -9.97 -5.47
N ARG A 180 -13.54 -9.72 -6.50
CA ARG A 180 -14.90 -9.21 -6.29
C ARG A 180 -15.91 -10.33 -6.42
N ALA A 181 -16.83 -10.39 -5.46
CA ALA A 181 -17.83 -11.45 -5.39
C ALA A 181 -19.20 -10.92 -4.95
N VAL A 182 -20.25 -11.63 -5.34
CA VAL A 182 -21.63 -11.34 -5.00
C VAL A 182 -22.21 -12.48 -4.16
N TRP A 183 -22.84 -12.13 -3.04
CA TRP A 183 -23.59 -13.08 -2.22
C TRP A 183 -24.96 -13.34 -2.81
N CYS A 184 -25.14 -14.52 -3.38
CA CYS A 184 -26.34 -14.95 -4.08
C CYS A 184 -27.14 -15.93 -3.23
N ALA A 185 -28.38 -15.59 -2.94
CA ALA A 185 -29.29 -16.50 -2.25
C ALA A 185 -30.45 -16.89 -3.15
N GLU A 186 -30.95 -18.10 -3.00
CA GLU A 186 -32.19 -18.51 -3.62
C GLU A 186 -33.38 -17.81 -2.94
N GLY A 187 -34.17 -17.14 -3.73
CA GLY A 187 -35.45 -16.52 -3.33
C GLY A 187 -36.63 -17.23 -3.98
N LYS A 188 -37.83 -16.80 -3.62
CA LYS A 188 -39.08 -17.35 -4.18
C LYS A 188 -39.17 -17.16 -5.71
N ASP A 189 -38.64 -16.06 -6.21
CA ASP A 189 -38.80 -15.63 -7.59
C ASP A 189 -37.45 -15.67 -8.36
N GLY A 190 -36.50 -16.46 -7.87
CA GLY A 190 -35.16 -16.61 -8.45
C GLY A 190 -34.05 -16.10 -7.54
N TRP A 191 -32.89 -15.87 -8.12
CA TRP A 191 -31.71 -15.41 -7.39
C TRP A 191 -31.86 -13.97 -6.89
N VAL A 192 -31.39 -13.74 -5.65
CA VAL A 192 -31.34 -12.40 -5.02
C VAL A 192 -29.97 -12.14 -4.43
N VAL A 193 -29.51 -10.89 -4.48
CA VAL A 193 -28.29 -10.49 -3.79
C VAL A 193 -28.59 -10.29 -2.31
N SER A 194 -28.13 -11.20 -1.45
CA SER A 194 -28.35 -11.13 -0.01
C SER A 194 -27.31 -11.94 0.76
N GLU A 195 -26.39 -11.27 1.41
CA GLU A 195 -25.34 -11.91 2.23
C GLU A 195 -25.94 -12.75 3.38
N SER A 196 -26.84 -12.17 4.16
CA SER A 196 -27.40 -12.86 5.32
C SER A 196 -28.17 -14.13 4.96
N LYS A 197 -28.91 -14.11 3.84
CA LYS A 197 -29.63 -15.29 3.35
C LYS A 197 -28.65 -16.32 2.77
N ALA A 198 -27.64 -15.88 2.02
CA ALA A 198 -26.64 -16.75 1.43
C ALA A 198 -25.85 -17.49 2.52
N LEU A 199 -25.37 -16.78 3.54
CA LEU A 199 -24.69 -17.37 4.68
C LEU A 199 -25.56 -18.38 5.44
N ALA A 200 -26.86 -18.04 5.62
CA ALA A 200 -27.81 -18.95 6.26
C ALA A 200 -28.05 -20.22 5.40
N GLN A 201 -28.19 -20.07 4.07
CA GLN A 201 -28.36 -21.20 3.14
C GLN A 201 -27.10 -22.10 3.06
N LEU A 202 -25.91 -21.53 3.30
CA LEU A 202 -24.66 -22.27 3.43
C LEU A 202 -24.48 -22.94 4.79
N GLY A 203 -25.35 -22.66 5.77
CA GLY A 203 -25.20 -23.17 7.12
C GLY A 203 -24.04 -22.55 7.90
N VAL A 204 -23.55 -21.37 7.47
CA VAL A 204 -22.47 -20.68 8.20
C VAL A 204 -23.03 -20.13 9.50
N THR A 205 -22.48 -20.62 10.61
CA THR A 205 -22.87 -20.23 11.97
C THR A 205 -21.85 -19.28 12.58
N TYR A 206 -22.10 -18.85 13.79
CA TYR A 206 -21.17 -18.07 14.61
C TYR A 206 -21.11 -18.72 16.01
N ASP A 207 -20.17 -18.26 16.83
CA ASP A 207 -20.04 -18.74 18.21
C ASP A 207 -21.30 -18.40 19.01
N ASP A 208 -22.18 -19.38 19.22
CA ASP A 208 -23.46 -19.25 19.91
C ASP A 208 -23.30 -19.17 21.45
N SER A 209 -22.10 -19.47 21.99
CA SER A 209 -21.76 -19.20 23.40
C SER A 209 -21.73 -17.69 23.72
N ARG A 210 -21.71 -16.84 22.68
CA ARG A 210 -21.69 -15.38 22.78
C ARG A 210 -22.91 -14.76 22.10
N ALA A 211 -23.37 -13.64 22.64
CA ALA A 211 -24.45 -12.89 22.01
C ALA A 211 -24.05 -12.45 20.58
N ARG A 212 -24.99 -12.53 19.64
CA ARG A 212 -24.81 -12.01 18.30
C ARG A 212 -24.49 -10.50 18.35
N SER A 213 -23.44 -10.11 17.67
CA SER A 213 -22.95 -8.73 17.63
C SER A 213 -22.26 -8.43 16.29
N ARG A 214 -21.79 -7.19 16.10
CA ARG A 214 -20.94 -6.84 14.96
C ARG A 214 -19.61 -7.63 14.91
N TYR A 215 -19.18 -8.23 16.03
CA TYR A 215 -17.96 -9.02 16.16
C TYR A 215 -18.21 -10.52 16.26
N ASN A 216 -19.47 -10.93 16.33
CA ASN A 216 -19.87 -12.34 16.45
C ASN A 216 -21.12 -12.58 15.60
N ASN A 217 -20.94 -12.96 14.35
CA ASN A 217 -21.98 -13.23 13.38
C ASN A 217 -21.43 -14.08 12.24
N PRO A 218 -22.27 -14.69 11.38
CA PRO A 218 -21.82 -15.56 10.30
C PRO A 218 -20.82 -14.90 9.32
N LYS A 219 -20.91 -13.58 9.11
CA LYS A 219 -19.97 -12.87 8.25
C LYS A 219 -18.57 -12.81 8.87
N ILE A 220 -18.46 -12.64 10.17
CA ILE A 220 -17.18 -12.67 10.88
C ILE A 220 -16.54 -14.05 10.77
N THR A 221 -17.32 -15.13 10.97
CA THR A 221 -16.85 -16.50 10.78
C THR A 221 -16.26 -16.70 9.37
N PHE A 222 -17.04 -16.35 8.34
CA PHE A 222 -16.58 -16.39 6.95
C PHE A 222 -15.27 -15.61 6.74
N THR A 223 -15.18 -14.39 7.27
CA THR A 223 -14.00 -13.54 7.08
C THR A 223 -12.76 -14.11 7.78
N GLN A 224 -12.95 -14.72 8.96
CA GLN A 224 -11.86 -15.40 9.69
C GLN A 224 -11.38 -16.62 8.91
N GLU A 225 -12.29 -17.47 8.45
CA GLU A 225 -11.93 -18.65 7.65
C GLU A 225 -11.22 -18.27 6.34
N ALA A 226 -11.69 -17.23 5.67
CA ALA A 226 -11.07 -16.73 4.44
C ALA A 226 -9.62 -16.25 4.68
N ARG A 227 -9.36 -15.63 5.84
CA ARG A 227 -8.03 -15.19 6.25
C ARG A 227 -7.13 -16.36 6.64
N GLU A 228 -7.63 -17.27 7.47
CA GLU A 228 -6.89 -18.45 7.92
C GLU A 228 -6.49 -19.30 6.72
N LEU A 229 -7.41 -19.52 5.79
CA LEU A 229 -7.14 -20.22 4.55
C LEU A 229 -6.03 -19.55 3.74
N PHE A 230 -6.08 -18.23 3.57
CA PHE A 230 -5.04 -17.53 2.82
C PHE A 230 -3.67 -17.61 3.49
N ASN A 231 -3.61 -17.48 4.82
CA ASN A 231 -2.39 -17.65 5.59
C ASN A 231 -1.80 -19.05 5.38
N GLN A 232 -2.62 -20.09 5.53
CA GLN A 232 -2.21 -21.48 5.30
C GLN A 232 -1.64 -21.68 3.90
N LEU A 233 -2.31 -21.15 2.87
CA LEU A 233 -1.87 -21.28 1.48
C LEU A 233 -0.55 -20.56 1.19
N VAL A 234 -0.26 -19.47 1.91
CA VAL A 234 1.04 -18.79 1.86
C VAL A 234 2.11 -19.63 2.57
N GLU A 235 1.81 -20.20 3.73
CA GLU A 235 2.72 -21.08 4.46
C GLU A 235 3.07 -22.35 3.65
N GLU A 236 2.12 -22.89 2.88
CA GLU A 236 2.37 -24.00 1.94
C GLU A 236 3.41 -23.65 0.85
N GLN A 237 3.69 -22.36 0.61
CA GLN A 237 4.75 -21.91 -0.29
C GLN A 237 6.10 -21.70 0.44
N ASN A 238 6.29 -22.29 1.63
CA ASN A 238 7.47 -22.14 2.48
C ASN A 238 7.75 -20.68 2.90
N VAL A 239 6.71 -19.89 3.12
CA VAL A 239 6.77 -18.53 3.62
C VAL A 239 6.18 -18.47 5.01
N ALA A 240 6.98 -18.18 6.02
CA ALA A 240 6.49 -18.05 7.40
C ALA A 240 5.60 -16.81 7.54
N VAL A 241 4.35 -16.99 7.99
CA VAL A 241 3.36 -15.92 8.14
C VAL A 241 3.34 -15.38 9.57
N GLU A 242 3.26 -14.05 9.70
CA GLU A 242 3.03 -13.38 10.99
C GLU A 242 1.53 -13.40 11.32
N THR A 243 1.12 -14.29 12.19
CA THR A 243 -0.30 -14.44 12.60
C THR A 243 -0.74 -13.46 13.68
N VAL A 244 0.21 -12.78 14.33
CA VAL A 244 -0.10 -11.82 15.40
C VAL A 244 -0.52 -10.49 14.77
N PRO A 245 -1.74 -9.97 15.08
CA PRO A 245 -2.15 -8.67 14.57
C PRO A 245 -1.18 -7.59 15.09
N ALA A 246 -0.72 -6.75 14.17
CA ALA A 246 0.33 -5.77 14.41
C ALA A 246 0.06 -4.84 15.60
N ARG A 247 -1.19 -4.58 15.95
CA ARG A 247 -1.61 -3.88 17.18
C ARG A 247 -3.12 -4.11 17.41
N PRO A 248 -3.53 -4.83 18.44
CA PRO A 248 -4.94 -4.93 18.81
C PRO A 248 -5.44 -3.54 19.22
N GLY A 249 -6.50 -3.06 18.58
CA GLY A 249 -7.20 -1.84 19.00
C GLY A 249 -6.84 -0.54 18.25
N LYS A 250 -5.91 -0.49 17.31
CA LYS A 250 -5.79 0.69 16.45
C LYS A 250 -6.97 0.76 15.46
N ARG A 251 -7.61 1.94 15.39
CA ARG A 251 -8.57 2.29 14.35
C ARG A 251 -7.94 2.07 12.98
N THR A 252 -8.70 1.53 12.04
CA THR A 252 -8.28 1.49 10.63
C THR A 252 -8.06 2.93 10.16
N MET A 253 -6.83 3.25 9.80
CA MET A 253 -6.45 4.55 9.29
C MET A 253 -6.92 4.71 7.85
N THR A 254 -7.27 5.91 7.44
CA THR A 254 -7.41 6.23 6.03
C THR A 254 -6.04 6.20 5.35
N LYS A 255 -6.01 6.14 4.02
CA LYS A 255 -4.75 6.19 3.26
C LYS A 255 -3.95 7.47 3.59
N GLU A 256 -4.65 8.59 3.70
CA GLU A 256 -4.07 9.90 4.04
C GLU A 256 -3.51 9.93 5.47
N GLU A 257 -4.26 9.39 6.44
CA GLU A 257 -3.79 9.26 7.83
C GLU A 257 -2.54 8.39 7.92
N TYR A 258 -2.51 7.27 7.18
CA TYR A 258 -1.35 6.37 7.12
C TYR A 258 -0.13 7.05 6.50
N ILE A 259 -0.30 7.70 5.34
CA ILE A 259 0.77 8.46 4.67
C ILE A 259 1.29 9.57 5.60
N THR A 260 0.40 10.28 6.29
CA THR A 260 0.77 11.34 7.22
C THR A 260 1.58 10.80 8.41
N GLU A 261 1.19 9.65 8.96
CA GLU A 261 1.94 9.01 10.06
C GLU A 261 3.32 8.52 9.59
N GLN A 262 3.40 7.92 8.40
CA GLN A 262 4.68 7.51 7.80
C GLN A 262 5.61 8.71 7.53
N LEU A 263 5.07 9.81 7.03
CA LEU A 263 5.84 11.04 6.84
C LEU A 263 6.33 11.61 8.16
N ARG A 264 5.55 11.54 9.24
CA ARG A 264 5.96 11.98 10.59
C ARG A 264 7.06 11.08 11.17
N GLU A 265 6.91 9.76 11.03
CA GLU A 265 7.94 8.80 11.45
C GLU A 265 9.25 9.07 10.71
N HIS A 266 9.20 9.22 9.41
CA HIS A 266 10.37 9.53 8.58
C HIS A 266 10.97 10.92 8.92
N GLN A 267 10.13 11.93 9.17
CA GLN A 267 10.59 13.24 9.62
C GLN A 267 11.32 13.16 10.98
N SER A 268 10.83 12.30 11.88
CA SER A 268 11.51 12.06 13.17
C SER A 268 12.89 11.42 12.96
N GLU A 269 12.95 10.35 12.16
CA GLU A 269 14.21 9.68 11.82
C GLU A 269 15.24 10.63 11.17
N LEU A 270 14.76 11.51 10.29
CA LEU A 270 15.60 12.50 9.65
C LEU A 270 16.08 13.58 10.63
N ARG A 271 15.23 14.00 11.59
CA ARG A 271 15.64 14.93 12.65
C ARG A 271 16.76 14.33 13.51
N ASP A 272 16.59 13.06 13.92
CA ASP A 272 17.60 12.36 14.71
C ASP A 272 18.92 12.23 13.93
N LYS A 273 18.87 11.97 12.63
CA LYS A 273 20.06 11.94 11.75
C LYS A 273 20.70 13.32 11.62
N VAL A 274 19.90 14.38 11.48
CA VAL A 274 20.41 15.77 11.41
C VAL A 274 21.07 16.17 12.73
N GLU A 275 20.46 15.81 13.87
CA GLU A 275 21.02 16.07 15.18
C GLU A 275 22.37 15.34 15.36
N LYS A 276 22.42 14.06 14.96
CA LYS A 276 23.66 13.28 15.00
C LYS A 276 24.75 13.89 14.11
N LEU A 277 24.41 14.25 12.89
CA LEU A 277 25.35 14.91 11.96
C LEU A 277 25.78 16.28 12.47
N SER A 278 24.87 17.03 13.10
CA SER A 278 25.20 18.33 13.73
C SER A 278 26.20 18.16 14.86
N ASN A 279 26.03 17.13 15.71
CA ASN A 279 26.96 16.82 16.78
C ASN A 279 28.32 16.36 16.23
N GLU A 280 28.33 15.50 15.21
CA GLU A 280 29.57 15.11 14.52
C GLU A 280 30.29 16.30 13.89
N CYS A 281 29.56 17.24 13.28
CA CYS A 281 30.12 18.49 12.78
C CYS A 281 30.71 19.39 13.90
N LEU A 282 30.05 19.43 15.06
CA LEU A 282 30.55 20.19 16.21
C LEU A 282 31.83 19.57 16.80
N GLU A 283 31.89 18.24 16.88
CA GLU A 283 33.09 17.51 17.27
C GLU A 283 34.26 17.79 16.32
N ILE A 284 34.00 17.69 15.00
CA ILE A 284 35.00 18.00 13.96
C ILE A 284 35.44 19.47 14.05
N GLN A 285 34.53 20.42 14.30
CA GLN A 285 34.92 21.83 14.50
C GLN A 285 35.74 22.03 15.76
N THR A 286 35.42 21.32 16.84
CA THR A 286 36.16 21.36 18.08
C THR A 286 37.59 20.77 17.92
N GLU A 287 37.68 19.62 17.23
CA GLU A 287 38.99 19.04 16.87
C GLU A 287 39.80 19.95 15.93
N ALA A 288 39.13 20.56 14.95
CA ALA A 288 39.78 21.55 14.06
C ALA A 288 40.29 22.78 14.82
N ALA A 289 39.54 23.26 15.83
CA ALA A 289 39.97 24.37 16.68
C ALA A 289 41.16 23.98 17.57
N LEU A 290 41.14 22.78 18.17
CA LEU A 290 42.26 22.22 18.93
C LEU A 290 43.53 22.01 18.05
N VAL A 291 43.31 21.54 16.79
CA VAL A 291 44.44 21.41 15.82
C VAL A 291 44.99 22.76 15.43
N ALA A 292 44.11 23.77 15.27
CA ALA A 292 44.57 25.14 14.99
C ALA A 292 45.35 25.75 16.18
N GLN A 293 44.86 25.55 17.39
CA GLN A 293 45.55 26.00 18.60
C GLN A 293 46.93 25.30 18.74
N ARG A 294 46.97 24.00 18.50
CA ARG A 294 48.25 23.25 18.55
C ARG A 294 49.18 23.63 17.43
N ARG A 295 48.69 24.05 16.27
CA ARG A 295 49.48 24.61 15.18
C ARG A 295 50.14 25.94 15.63
N ASP A 296 49.36 26.78 16.30
CA ASP A 296 49.86 28.09 16.76
C ASP A 296 50.89 27.93 17.89
N GLU A 297 50.69 26.99 18.82
CA GLU A 297 51.70 26.57 19.81
C GLU A 297 52.97 26.00 19.18
N LEU A 298 52.80 25.16 18.14
CA LEU A 298 53.96 24.61 17.40
C LEU A 298 54.67 25.66 16.52
N THR A 299 54.00 26.71 16.11
CA THR A 299 54.61 27.78 15.29
C THR A 299 55.57 28.62 16.09
N GLU A 300 55.36 28.76 17.39
CA GLU A 300 56.30 29.40 18.33
C GLU A 300 57.58 28.53 18.55
N GLU A 301 57.43 27.19 18.49
CA GLU A 301 58.55 26.25 18.59
C GLU A 301 59.30 25.99 17.26
N VAL A 302 58.72 26.42 16.13
CA VAL A 302 59.09 25.94 14.75
C VAL A 302 59.99 26.91 13.99
N THR A 303 60.89 27.57 14.57
CA THR A 303 62.04 28.07 13.80
C THR A 303 62.96 26.94 13.25
N VAL A 304 62.65 25.66 13.56
CA VAL A 304 63.50 24.49 13.19
C VAL A 304 62.80 23.50 12.26
N LEU A 305 61.52 23.66 11.87
CA LEU A 305 60.78 22.60 11.17
C LEU A 305 60.10 23.06 9.86
N ALA A 306 60.78 23.78 8.99
CA ALA A 306 60.26 24.21 7.69
C ALA A 306 59.76 23.03 6.79
N GLU A 307 60.34 21.85 6.90
CA GLU A 307 59.86 20.70 6.15
C GLU A 307 58.51 20.12 6.63
N LYS A 308 58.21 20.21 7.93
CA LYS A 308 56.91 19.80 8.46
C LYS A 308 55.81 20.80 8.15
N LYS A 309 56.11 22.07 7.93
CA LYS A 309 55.20 23.13 7.59
C LYS A 309 54.43 22.83 6.28
N SER A 310 55.14 22.36 5.26
CA SER A 310 54.57 22.00 3.96
C SER A 310 53.56 20.83 4.06
N PHE A 311 53.86 19.87 4.91
CA PHE A 311 52.95 18.71 5.14
C PHE A 311 51.69 19.14 5.90
N LEU A 312 51.84 20.03 6.93
CA LEU A 312 50.68 20.55 7.68
C LEU A 312 49.76 21.44 6.82
N GLU A 313 50.35 22.26 5.93
CA GLU A 313 49.57 23.07 4.99
C GLU A 313 48.79 22.21 3.97
N THR A 314 49.36 21.07 3.54
CA THR A 314 48.67 20.14 2.63
C THR A 314 47.49 19.44 3.31
N THR A 315 47.69 19.03 4.58
CA THR A 315 46.64 18.38 5.37
C THR A 315 45.49 19.36 5.72
N LEU A 316 45.83 20.61 6.04
CA LEU A 316 44.87 21.65 6.32
C LEU A 316 43.98 21.95 5.09
N ARG A 317 44.56 22.06 3.89
CA ARG A 317 43.82 22.22 2.64
C ARG A 317 42.91 21.03 2.33
N GLY A 318 43.31 19.80 2.69
CA GLY A 318 42.48 18.61 2.58
C GLY A 318 41.25 18.72 3.45
N LEU A 319 41.39 19.16 4.71
CA LEU A 319 40.31 19.37 5.66
C LEU A 319 39.34 20.49 5.22
N GLU A 320 39.87 21.61 4.74
CA GLU A 320 39.04 22.71 4.22
C GLU A 320 38.19 22.27 3.01
N LYS A 321 38.79 21.47 2.11
CA LYS A 321 38.08 20.89 0.97
C LYS A 321 36.98 19.94 1.41
N THR A 322 37.23 19.15 2.45
CA THR A 322 36.28 18.22 3.03
C THR A 322 35.16 18.99 3.75
N VAL A 323 35.49 20.06 4.49
CA VAL A 323 34.52 20.93 5.17
C VAL A 323 33.62 21.67 4.15
N GLU A 324 34.18 22.13 3.04
CA GLU A 324 33.42 22.73 1.93
C GLU A 324 32.47 21.71 1.29
N GLN A 325 32.88 20.47 1.15
CA GLN A 325 32.00 19.40 0.67
C GLN A 325 30.86 19.12 1.67
N LEU A 326 31.16 19.06 2.96
CA LEU A 326 30.17 18.87 4.02
C LEU A 326 29.18 20.04 4.09
N LYS A 327 29.65 21.27 3.94
CA LYS A 327 28.76 22.45 3.86
C LYS A 327 27.81 22.39 2.67
N LYS A 328 28.27 21.94 1.51
CA LYS A 328 27.41 21.73 0.33
C LYS A 328 26.34 20.67 0.54
N ILE A 329 26.58 19.69 1.39
CA ILE A 329 25.62 18.65 1.73
C ILE A 329 24.61 19.13 2.80
N VAL A 330 25.10 19.78 3.86
CA VAL A 330 24.27 20.16 5.01
C VAL A 330 23.32 21.32 4.68
N LEU A 331 23.74 22.29 3.90
CA LEU A 331 22.92 23.46 3.59
C LEU A 331 21.62 23.16 2.80
N PRO A 332 21.65 22.32 1.76
CA PRO A 332 20.43 21.89 1.08
C PRO A 332 19.47 21.10 1.98
N ILE A 333 20.00 20.25 2.87
CA ILE A 333 19.19 19.49 3.83
C ILE A 333 18.47 20.41 4.80
N GLN A 334 19.16 21.40 5.35
CA GLN A 334 18.55 22.39 6.25
C GLN A 334 17.43 23.19 5.56
N LYS A 335 17.67 23.65 4.32
CA LYS A 335 16.63 24.36 3.53
C LYS A 335 15.42 23.50 3.25
N PHE A 336 15.62 22.21 2.96
CA PHE A 336 14.55 21.24 2.73
C PHE A 336 13.65 21.11 3.97
N PHE A 337 14.23 20.96 5.17
CA PHE A 337 13.47 20.83 6.41
C PHE A 337 12.74 22.12 6.81
N THR A 338 13.37 23.27 6.65
CA THR A 338 12.73 24.55 6.93
C THR A 338 11.47 24.73 6.07
N ARG A 339 11.51 24.26 4.84
CA ARG A 339 10.38 24.35 3.92
C ARG A 339 9.28 23.35 4.26
N LEU A 340 9.61 22.09 4.60
CA LEU A 340 8.64 21.11 5.10
C LEU A 340 7.90 21.58 6.33
N ALA A 341 8.60 22.22 7.26
CA ALA A 341 8.01 22.77 8.49
C ALA A 341 7.07 23.97 8.24
N SER A 342 7.21 24.68 7.11
CA SER A 342 6.39 25.83 6.75
C SER A 342 5.12 25.48 5.97
N ILE A 343 4.97 24.24 5.50
CA ILE A 343 3.84 23.79 4.68
C ILE A 343 2.60 23.56 5.57
N LYS A 344 1.65 24.49 5.50
CA LYS A 344 0.30 24.26 6.03
C LYS A 344 -0.46 23.34 5.08
N ILE A 345 -0.82 22.14 5.58
CA ILE A 345 -1.64 21.18 4.85
C ILE A 345 -3.06 21.76 4.77
N GLY A 346 -3.38 22.43 3.64
CA GLY A 346 -4.72 22.91 3.29
C GLY A 346 -5.38 21.93 2.32
N LYS A 347 -6.71 21.85 2.39
CA LYS A 347 -7.56 20.93 1.63
C LYS A 347 -7.14 20.79 0.14
N GLY A 348 -6.72 19.59 -0.28
CA GLY A 348 -6.79 19.12 -1.65
C GLY A 348 -5.51 19.01 -2.46
N ARG A 349 -4.32 19.27 -1.90
CA ARG A 349 -3.04 18.93 -2.54
C ARG A 349 -2.12 18.24 -1.56
N SER A 350 -1.43 17.18 -2.00
CA SER A 350 -0.45 16.50 -1.18
C SER A 350 0.84 17.32 -1.09
N ALA A 351 1.50 17.30 0.04
CA ALA A 351 2.83 17.90 0.21
C ALA A 351 3.85 17.34 -0.82
N LEU A 352 3.57 16.17 -1.35
CA LEU A 352 4.36 15.51 -2.39
C LEU A 352 4.25 16.24 -3.75
N ASP A 353 3.06 16.70 -4.12
CA ASP A 353 2.84 17.38 -5.41
C ASP A 353 3.56 18.72 -5.48
N GLU A 354 3.64 19.44 -4.37
CA GLU A 354 4.40 20.69 -4.27
C GLU A 354 5.91 20.46 -4.26
N LEU A 355 6.36 19.37 -3.61
CA LEU A 355 7.78 19.01 -3.56
C LEU A 355 8.34 18.71 -4.97
N MET A 356 7.56 18.03 -5.81
CA MET A 356 7.96 17.65 -7.18
C MET A 356 7.90 18.81 -8.17
N LEU A 357 7.19 19.89 -7.85
CA LEU A 357 7.08 21.07 -8.72
C LEU A 357 8.13 22.17 -8.42
N SER A 358 8.93 22.02 -7.37
CA SER A 358 9.90 23.06 -7.02
C SER A 358 11.25 22.85 -7.72
N SER A 359 11.66 23.84 -8.50
CA SER A 359 12.94 23.89 -9.21
C SER A 359 14.21 23.81 -8.32
N GLU A 360 14.04 23.82 -6.98
CA GLU A 360 15.13 23.74 -6.02
C GLU A 360 15.47 22.28 -5.61
N VAL A 361 14.61 21.32 -5.89
CA VAL A 361 14.86 19.89 -5.59
C VAL A 361 15.80 19.28 -6.63
N THR A 362 15.67 19.68 -7.88
CA THR A 362 16.48 19.19 -9.00
C THR A 362 18.00 19.42 -8.79
N PRO A 363 18.47 20.61 -8.36
CA PRO A 363 19.89 20.82 -8.11
C PRO A 363 20.45 20.02 -6.93
N ALA A 364 19.63 19.74 -5.92
CA ALA A 364 20.04 18.93 -4.76
C ALA A 364 20.17 17.43 -5.14
N TYR A 365 19.27 16.96 -5.97
CA TYR A 365 19.31 15.60 -6.50
C TYR A 365 20.49 15.38 -7.46
N ASP A 366 20.79 16.34 -8.32
CA ASP A 366 21.94 16.29 -9.23
C ASP A 366 23.25 16.36 -8.45
N ALA A 367 23.34 17.14 -7.39
CA ALA A 367 24.51 17.20 -6.51
C ALA A 367 24.76 15.88 -5.76
N LEU A 368 23.70 15.19 -5.31
CA LEU A 368 23.81 13.85 -4.70
C LEU A 368 24.28 12.80 -5.70
N LYS A 369 23.82 12.86 -6.93
CA LYS A 369 24.20 11.95 -8.00
C LYS A 369 25.67 12.09 -8.45
N GLU A 370 26.20 13.31 -8.36
CA GLU A 370 27.63 13.57 -8.64
C GLU A 370 28.54 13.07 -7.50
N LEU A 371 28.05 13.05 -6.24
CA LEU A 371 28.77 12.47 -5.10
C LEU A 371 28.90 10.94 -5.20
N ASP A 372 27.80 10.24 -5.54
CA ASP A 372 27.82 8.78 -5.77
C ASP A 372 28.83 8.38 -6.86
N LYS A 373 28.90 9.16 -7.94
CA LYS A 373 29.89 8.94 -9.02
C LYS A 373 31.35 9.21 -8.59
N ALA A 374 31.55 10.05 -7.59
CA ALA A 374 32.87 10.36 -7.08
C ALA A 374 33.38 9.27 -6.12
N GLU A 375 32.49 8.65 -5.34
CA GLU A 375 32.81 7.50 -4.48
C GLU A 375 33.14 6.23 -5.30
N GLU A 376 32.47 6.02 -6.45
CA GLU A 376 32.77 4.89 -7.34
C GLU A 376 34.12 5.01 -8.06
N ARG A 377 34.77 6.19 -8.03
CA ARG A 377 36.06 6.46 -8.70
C ARG A 377 37.26 6.56 -7.75
N SER A 378 36.99 6.47 -6.43
CA SER A 378 38.04 6.47 -5.38
C SER A 378 38.26 5.07 -4.81
#